data_400e5721e3b095763c38a3558bdbb24d
#
_entry.id   400e5721e3b095763c38a3558bdbb24d
#
_cell.length_a   1.000
_cell.length_b   1.000
_cell.length_c   1.000
_cell.angle_alpha   90.00
_cell.angle_beta   90.00
_cell.angle_gamma   90.00
#
_symmetry.space_group_name_H-M   'P 1'
#
loop_
_entity.id
_entity.type
_entity.pdbx_description
1 polymer ?
#
loop_
_entity_poly.entity_id
_entity_poly.type
_entity_poly.pdbx_seq_one_letter_code
_entity_poly.pdbx_strand_id
1 'polypeptide(L)'
;MYILVQHTIPDPPAFWNAADPTALSPKAKLHHTFPTPDGSRAVCIWEAETVEMLRNLLEPVVGKVSRNEYFTVENREGFAFPSRVPRAAATAGTAKQ
;
A
#
# COMPACT_ATOMS: atom_id res chain seq x y z
N MET A 1 -13.96 -5.04 -0.90
CA MET A 1 -13.39 -4.28 -2.02
C MET A 1 -11.92 -4.07 -1.79
N TYR A 2 -11.19 -3.88 -2.85
CA TYR A 2 -9.78 -3.58 -2.78
C TYR A 2 -9.56 -2.08 -2.74
N ILE A 3 -8.64 -1.65 -1.89
CA ILE A 3 -8.39 -0.24 -1.67
C ILE A 3 -6.88 -0.02 -1.69
N LEU A 4 -6.45 0.89 -2.53
CA LEU A 4 -5.07 1.32 -2.56
C LEU A 4 -4.93 2.53 -1.64
N VAL A 5 -4.00 2.46 -0.71
CA VAL A 5 -3.70 3.60 0.16
C VAL A 5 -2.31 4.10 -0.17
N GLN A 6 -2.23 5.36 -0.49
CA GLN A 6 -0.97 6.01 -0.80
C GLN A 6 -0.58 6.87 0.39
N HIS A 7 0.59 6.57 0.96
CA HIS A 7 1.08 7.26 2.14
C HIS A 7 2.19 8.22 1.77
N THR A 8 2.12 9.45 2.28
CA THR A 8 3.23 10.38 2.28
C THR A 8 3.72 10.47 3.71
N ILE A 9 4.99 10.15 3.93
CA ILE A 9 5.53 9.88 5.26
C ILE A 9 6.67 10.85 5.56
N PRO A 10 6.39 11.94 6.30
CA PRO A 10 7.44 12.92 6.60
C PRO A 10 8.52 12.40 7.55
N ASP A 11 8.15 11.50 8.43
CA ASP A 11 9.07 10.94 9.42
C ASP A 11 8.98 9.42 9.34
N PRO A 12 9.80 8.78 8.49
CA PRO A 12 9.70 7.33 8.30
C PRO A 12 9.80 6.52 9.58
N PRO A 13 10.74 6.76 10.49
CA PRO A 13 10.77 5.97 11.72
C PRO A 13 9.48 6.04 12.51
N ALA A 14 8.88 7.22 12.63
CA ALA A 14 7.64 7.38 13.38
C ALA A 14 6.50 6.60 12.74
N PHE A 15 6.40 6.66 11.42
CA PHE A 15 5.36 5.94 10.71
C PHE A 15 5.52 4.44 10.85
N TRP A 16 6.71 3.94 10.55
CA TRP A 16 6.92 2.49 10.51
C TRP A 16 6.85 1.87 11.90
N ASN A 17 7.15 2.65 12.93
CA ASN A 17 6.93 2.18 14.31
C ASN A 17 5.45 2.13 14.68
N ALA A 18 4.66 3.07 14.15
CA ALA A 18 3.23 3.10 14.44
C ALA A 18 2.45 2.09 13.61
N ALA A 19 2.90 1.81 12.40
CA ALA A 19 2.17 0.97 11.46
C ALA A 19 2.41 -0.50 11.76
N ASP A 20 1.56 -1.07 12.60
CA ASP A 20 1.66 -2.48 12.97
C ASP A 20 0.42 -3.19 12.41
N PRO A 21 0.57 -3.93 11.32
CA PRO A 21 -0.58 -4.62 10.70
C PRO A 21 -1.23 -5.63 11.63
N THR A 22 -0.48 -6.18 12.58
CA THR A 22 -1.04 -7.20 13.47
C THR A 22 -1.96 -6.60 14.52
N ALA A 23 -1.91 -5.29 14.71
CA ALA A 23 -2.76 -4.61 15.67
C ALA A 23 -4.09 -4.18 15.07
N LEU A 24 -4.28 -4.41 13.77
CA LEU A 24 -5.49 -3.95 13.10
C LEU A 24 -6.60 -4.96 13.20
N SER A 25 -7.82 -4.45 13.01
CA SER A 25 -9.02 -5.26 13.10
C SER A 25 -9.03 -6.35 12.03
N PRO A 26 -9.59 -7.54 12.31
CA PRO A 26 -9.76 -8.55 11.28
C PRO A 26 -10.71 -8.14 10.17
N LYS A 27 -11.35 -6.98 10.29
CA LYS A 27 -12.25 -6.49 9.25
C LYS A 27 -11.52 -5.93 8.04
N ALA A 28 -10.22 -5.76 8.13
CA ALA A 28 -9.41 -5.31 7.00
C ALA A 28 -8.20 -6.21 6.86
N LYS A 29 -7.86 -6.52 5.62
CA LYS A 29 -6.73 -7.38 5.33
C LYS A 29 -5.72 -6.62 4.48
N LEU A 30 -4.48 -6.61 4.92
CA LEU A 30 -3.39 -6.01 4.16
C LEU A 30 -2.81 -7.06 3.23
N HIS A 31 -2.88 -6.79 1.92
CA HIS A 31 -2.35 -7.71 0.93
C HIS A 31 -0.91 -7.39 0.56
N HIS A 32 -0.61 -6.12 0.37
CA HIS A 32 0.72 -5.71 -0.12
C HIS A 32 1.12 -4.39 0.49
N THR A 33 2.42 -4.26 0.73
CA THR A 33 3.02 -2.99 1.15
C THR A 33 4.26 -2.77 0.29
N PHE A 34 4.28 -1.64 -0.40
CA PHE A 34 5.39 -1.27 -1.27
C PHE A 34 5.94 0.09 -0.84
N PRO A 35 6.92 0.11 0.07
CA PRO A 35 7.54 1.38 0.46
C PRO A 35 8.62 1.78 -0.51
N THR A 36 8.91 3.08 -0.58
CA THR A 36 10.10 3.54 -1.27
C THR A 36 11.33 3.16 -0.45
N PRO A 37 12.52 3.15 -1.06
CA PRO A 37 13.73 2.73 -0.33
C PRO A 37 14.01 3.54 0.92
N ASP A 38 13.69 4.83 0.92
CA ASP A 38 13.91 5.67 2.09
C ASP A 38 12.72 5.67 3.06
N GLY A 39 11.64 4.99 2.72
CA GLY A 39 10.47 4.90 3.58
C GLY A 39 9.61 6.14 3.63
N SER A 40 9.90 7.14 2.79
CA SER A 40 9.15 8.40 2.83
C SER A 40 7.81 8.33 2.11
N ARG A 41 7.59 7.26 1.36
CA ARG A 41 6.32 7.02 0.69
C ARG A 41 6.04 5.54 0.66
N ALA A 42 4.78 5.19 0.58
CA ALA A 42 4.40 3.79 0.48
C ALA A 42 3.05 3.66 -0.20
N VAL A 43 2.86 2.52 -0.86
CA VAL A 43 1.58 2.14 -1.42
C VAL A 43 1.20 0.82 -0.79
N CYS A 44 0.01 0.78 -0.22
CA CYS A 44 -0.52 -0.43 0.40
C CYS A 44 -1.79 -0.85 -0.29
N ILE A 45 -1.96 -2.14 -0.44
CA ILE A 45 -3.20 -2.70 -0.99
C ILE A 45 -3.93 -3.42 0.12
N TRP A 46 -5.13 -2.96 0.38
CA TRP A 46 -5.98 -3.50 1.44
C TRP A 46 -7.25 -4.08 0.86
N GLU A 47 -7.86 -4.94 1.63
CA GLU A 47 -9.21 -5.40 1.36
C GLU A 47 -10.07 -5.10 2.58
N ALA A 48 -11.18 -4.42 2.36
CA ALA A 48 -12.12 -4.08 3.41
C ALA A 48 -13.49 -3.91 2.79
N GLU A 49 -14.50 -3.82 3.65
CA GLU A 49 -15.87 -3.71 3.16
C GLU A 49 -16.12 -2.37 2.49
N THR A 50 -15.59 -1.29 3.04
CA THR A 50 -15.72 0.04 2.49
C THR A 50 -14.45 0.83 2.72
N VAL A 51 -14.26 1.87 1.90
CA VAL A 51 -13.13 2.79 2.09
C VAL A 51 -13.22 3.46 3.45
N GLU A 52 -14.44 3.83 3.84
CA GLU A 52 -14.64 4.52 5.10
C GLU A 52 -14.25 3.66 6.29
N MET A 53 -14.59 2.38 6.24
CA MET A 53 -14.20 1.47 7.29
C MET A 53 -12.67 1.39 7.41
N LEU A 54 -11.98 1.29 6.28
CA LEU A 54 -10.54 1.23 6.29
C LEU A 54 -9.94 2.52 6.83
N ARG A 55 -10.46 3.66 6.39
CA ARG A 55 -9.98 4.94 6.87
C ARG A 55 -10.14 5.04 8.39
N ASN A 56 -11.27 4.60 8.90
CA ASN A 56 -11.53 4.63 10.34
C ASN A 56 -10.61 3.70 11.13
N LEU A 57 -10.07 2.68 10.48
CA LEU A 57 -9.09 1.81 11.11
C LEU A 57 -7.68 2.40 11.06
N LEU A 58 -7.32 3.02 9.96
CA LEU A 58 -5.95 3.46 9.73
C LEU A 58 -5.65 4.85 10.31
N GLU A 59 -6.57 5.80 10.17
CA GLU A 59 -6.26 7.16 10.60
C GLU A 59 -5.93 7.28 12.09
N PRO A 60 -6.59 6.57 13.00
CA PRO A 60 -6.18 6.62 14.39
C PRO A 60 -4.77 6.09 14.62
N VAL A 61 -4.30 5.21 13.76
CA VAL A 61 -2.98 4.58 13.92
C VAL A 61 -1.90 5.43 13.27
N VAL A 62 -2.09 5.84 12.02
CA VAL A 62 -1.02 6.50 11.25
C VAL A 62 -1.35 7.91 10.81
N GLY A 63 -2.53 8.41 11.09
CA GLY A 63 -2.95 9.72 10.58
C GLY A 63 -2.11 10.87 11.08
N LYS A 64 -1.43 10.71 12.21
CA LYS A 64 -0.58 11.77 12.77
C LYS A 64 0.83 11.71 12.20
N VAL A 65 1.21 10.60 11.58
CA VAL A 65 2.58 10.40 11.10
C VAL A 65 2.64 10.21 9.59
N SER A 66 1.49 10.31 8.92
CA SER A 66 1.47 10.22 7.46
C SER A 66 0.24 10.91 6.92
N ARG A 67 0.36 11.31 5.66
CA ARG A 67 -0.77 11.79 4.88
C ARG A 67 -1.21 10.64 4.00
N ASN A 68 -2.49 10.29 4.07
CA ASN A 68 -2.98 9.08 3.43
C ASN A 68 -4.08 9.40 2.43
N GLU A 69 -3.96 8.83 1.24
CA GLU A 69 -4.97 8.96 0.20
C GLU A 69 -5.49 7.58 -0.13
N TYR A 70 -6.81 7.47 -0.29
CA TYR A 70 -7.50 6.20 -0.44
C TYR A 70 -8.17 6.12 -1.81
N PHE A 71 -7.93 5.03 -2.52
CA PHE A 71 -8.52 4.81 -3.85
C PHE A 71 -9.12 3.42 -3.91
N THR A 72 -10.37 3.33 -4.37
CA THR A 72 -10.95 2.04 -4.68
C THR A 72 -10.31 1.52 -5.95
N VAL A 73 -9.86 0.27 -5.93
CA VAL A 73 -9.21 -0.34 -7.10
C VAL A 73 -9.81 -1.70 -7.34
N GLU A 74 -9.53 -2.26 -8.50
CA GLU A 74 -10.04 -3.56 -8.88
C GLU A 74 -8.91 -4.56 -9.02
N ASN A 75 -9.20 -5.79 -8.64
CA ASN A 75 -8.32 -6.89 -8.94
C ASN A 75 -8.73 -7.46 -10.29
N ARG A 76 -7.98 -7.11 -11.31
CA ARG A 76 -8.30 -7.56 -12.66
C ARG A 76 -7.35 -8.66 -13.05
N GLU A 77 -7.65 -9.85 -12.58
CA GLU A 77 -6.80 -11.00 -12.80
C GLU A 77 -6.64 -11.30 -14.27
N GLY A 78 -5.44 -11.76 -14.62
CA GLY A 78 -5.15 -12.12 -15.98
C GLY A 78 -4.83 -10.96 -16.89
N PHE A 79 -5.01 -9.75 -16.42
CA PHE A 79 -4.80 -8.59 -17.26
C PHE A 79 -3.32 -8.32 -17.50
N ALA A 80 -2.50 -8.47 -16.49
CA ALA A 80 -1.08 -8.18 -16.61
C ALA A 80 -0.17 -9.33 -16.26
N PHE A 81 -0.65 -10.27 -15.51
CA PHE A 81 0.21 -11.27 -14.95
C PHE A 81 0.73 -12.32 -15.90
N PRO A 82 -0.07 -12.87 -16.81
CA PRO A 82 0.44 -13.96 -17.62
C PRO A 82 1.67 -13.59 -18.40
N SER A 83 1.79 -12.35 -18.77
CA SER A 83 2.93 -11.95 -19.54
C SER A 83 3.94 -11.28 -18.67
N ARG A 84 4.59 -12.05 -17.87
CA ARG A 84 5.65 -11.50 -17.08
C ARG A 84 6.72 -10.91 -17.99
N VAL A 85 7.19 -9.74 -17.61
CA VAL A 85 8.27 -9.10 -18.34
C VAL A 85 9.52 -9.95 -18.20
N PRO A 86 10.18 -10.32 -19.28
CA PRO A 86 11.44 -11.06 -19.18
C PRO A 86 12.45 -10.27 -18.38
N ARG A 87 13.25 -10.97 -17.61
CA ARG A 87 14.20 -10.32 -16.74
C ARG A 87 15.15 -9.39 -17.49
N ALA A 88 15.61 -9.82 -18.64
CA ALA A 88 16.53 -9.00 -19.43
C ALA A 88 15.85 -7.69 -19.84
N ALA A 89 14.61 -7.78 -20.28
CA ALA A 89 13.89 -6.57 -20.66
C ALA A 89 13.63 -5.68 -19.46
N ALA A 90 13.31 -6.26 -18.37
CA ALA A 90 13.05 -5.49 -17.16
C ALA A 90 14.28 -4.73 -16.71
N THR A 91 15.43 -5.33 -16.81
CA THR A 91 16.64 -4.66 -16.38
C THR A 91 17.13 -3.63 -17.39
N ALA A 92 16.87 -3.88 -18.65
CA ALA A 92 17.34 -2.95 -19.65
C ALA A 92 16.46 -1.73 -19.74
N GLY A 93 15.27 -1.94 -19.55
CA GLY A 93 14.38 -0.84 -19.71
C GLY A 93 14.16 -0.14 -18.52
N THR A 94 14.34 -0.62 -17.70
CA THR A 94 13.98 0.09 -16.79
C THR A 94 14.65 0.06 -15.86
N ALA A 95 15.24 -0.51 -15.93
CA ALA A 95 15.73 -0.54 -15.07
C ALA A 95 15.80 0.46 -14.62
N LYS A 96 15.68 0.65 -14.71
CA LYS A 96 15.68 1.39 -14.24
C LYS A 96 14.88 1.78 -13.88
N GLN A 97 14.44 1.09 -13.86
CA GLN A 97 13.61 1.44 -13.63
C GLN A 97 13.30 1.79 -13.02
#